data_1975e23e36359e57f6a840c12e2b4021
#
_entry.id   1975e23e36359e57f6a840c12e2b4021
#
_cell.length_a   1.000
_cell.length_b   1.000
_cell.length_c   1.000
_cell.angle_alpha   90.00
_cell.angle_beta   90.00
_cell.angle_gamma   90.00
#
_symmetry.space_group_name_H-M   'P 1'
#
loop_
_entity.id
_entity.type
_entity.pdbx_description
1 polymer ?
#
loop_
_entity_poly.entity_id
_entity_poly.type
_entity_poly.pdbx_seq_one_letter_code
_entity_poly.pdbx_strand_id
1 'polypeptide(L)'
;RKVPDNVPNQELLTNNLHKPLTQVPDPFEKFGSFGEHNNEMLKNFLDSFKFNYNFQSSTSLYKSGFFNPTLKIILENYEGIMNIIIPTLGKERQQTYSPFLPICPDTGHVLEIPVIEIDKEKSNITFDNKGKKLEASILDGNCKLQWKVDWAMRWYALDIDFEMYGKDLIESAILSTKIINLLGKKNPSGFAYELFLDEKGEKISKSKGNGITIDQWLEYASPESLSLYMYQNPKRAKKLYKEIVPKAVDEYLDSIEKSKKQNELQLLMNPVWHVHNGNIPKEEMIMTFSMLLNLVETSNADSKDLLWKFVKKYKSDISEANFPIFDGLVGYAIKYFNDVIKAQKKYKTPNQLEKLALEALVKTLEKCTDEMSPEDIQT
;
A
#
# COMPACT_ATOMS: atom_id res chain seq x y z
N ARG A 1 23.26 2.63 6.96
CA ARG A 1 21.90 3.03 6.53
C ARG A 1 21.37 4.08 7.49
N LYS A 2 20.48 4.95 7.05
CA LYS A 2 19.90 6.00 7.88
C LYS A 2 18.72 5.47 8.69
N VAL A 3 18.57 5.89 9.96
CA VAL A 3 17.37 5.66 10.77
C VAL A 3 16.24 6.55 10.21
N PRO A 4 15.00 6.05 10.06
CA PRO A 4 13.88 6.88 9.62
C PRO A 4 13.53 7.95 10.65
N ASP A 5 13.32 9.20 10.21
CA ASP A 5 13.08 10.34 11.09
C ASP A 5 11.70 10.30 11.80
N ASN A 6 10.75 9.48 11.28
CA ASN A 6 9.37 9.37 11.75
C ASN A 6 9.10 8.13 12.64
N VAL A 7 10.14 7.53 13.19
CA VAL A 7 10.03 6.35 14.08
C VAL A 7 10.49 6.75 15.48
N PRO A 8 9.81 6.33 16.56
CA PRO A 8 10.24 6.64 17.94
C PRO A 8 11.55 5.93 18.30
N ASN A 9 12.10 6.25 19.46
CA ASN A 9 13.30 5.62 20.02
C ASN A 9 14.51 5.63 19.06
N GLN A 10 14.83 6.81 18.49
CA GLN A 10 15.92 7.02 17.53
C GLN A 10 17.28 6.52 18.01
N GLU A 11 17.58 6.66 19.31
CA GLU A 11 18.81 6.16 19.92
C GLU A 11 18.90 4.63 19.88
N LEU A 12 17.80 3.93 20.23
CA LEU A 12 17.68 2.48 20.13
C LEU A 12 18.00 2.01 18.71
N LEU A 13 17.40 2.66 17.70
CA LEU A 13 17.62 2.30 16.31
C LEU A 13 19.06 2.57 15.85
N THR A 14 19.63 3.68 16.29
CA THR A 14 21.02 4.06 15.97
C THR A 14 22.01 3.03 16.53
N ASN A 15 21.81 2.59 17.77
CA ASN A 15 22.65 1.58 18.43
C ASN A 15 22.53 0.18 17.80
N ASN A 16 21.46 -0.07 17.02
CA ASN A 16 21.22 -1.33 16.35
C ASN A 16 21.37 -1.25 14.81
N LEU A 17 21.99 -0.18 14.29
CA LEU A 17 22.32 -0.10 12.87
C LEU A 17 23.12 -1.31 12.39
N HIS A 18 22.93 -1.67 11.13
CA HIS A 18 23.57 -2.83 10.47
C HIS A 18 23.09 -4.22 10.92
N LYS A 19 22.26 -4.34 11.95
CA LYS A 19 21.63 -5.63 12.29
C LYS A 19 20.45 -5.93 11.37
N PRO A 20 20.10 -7.21 11.17
CA PRO A 20 18.80 -7.59 10.58
C PRO A 20 17.65 -7.00 11.39
N LEU A 21 16.58 -6.53 10.74
CA LEU A 21 15.43 -5.91 11.44
C LEU A 21 14.78 -6.83 12.49
N THR A 22 14.87 -8.14 12.29
CA THR A 22 14.40 -9.16 13.25
C THR A 22 15.31 -9.30 14.49
N GLN A 23 16.45 -8.62 14.52
CA GLN A 23 17.35 -8.52 15.68
C GLN A 23 17.40 -7.10 16.26
N VAL A 24 16.65 -6.16 15.67
CA VAL A 24 16.48 -4.79 16.20
C VAL A 24 15.27 -4.80 17.11
N PRO A 25 15.36 -4.39 18.39
CA PRO A 25 14.19 -4.27 19.26
C PRO A 25 13.12 -3.36 18.64
N ASP A 26 11.87 -3.64 18.92
CA ASP A 26 10.76 -2.83 18.38
C ASP A 26 10.79 -1.42 18.99
N PRO A 27 10.99 -0.35 18.18
CA PRO A 27 10.99 1.01 18.69
C PRO A 27 9.61 1.48 19.21
N PHE A 28 8.53 0.77 18.88
CA PHE A 28 7.18 1.01 19.37
C PHE A 28 6.81 0.17 20.60
N GLU A 29 7.69 -0.73 21.04
CA GLU A 29 7.53 -1.60 22.23
C GLU A 29 6.29 -2.51 22.18
N LYS A 30 5.79 -2.84 20.98
CA LYS A 30 4.60 -3.68 20.79
C LYS A 30 4.93 -5.13 20.48
N PHE A 31 6.09 -5.39 19.86
CA PHE A 31 6.52 -6.70 19.39
C PHE A 31 7.96 -6.98 19.81
N GLY A 32 8.40 -8.21 19.65
CA GLY A 32 9.76 -8.63 20.03
C GLY A 32 10.85 -7.99 19.18
N SER A 33 10.55 -7.58 17.95
CA SER A 33 11.50 -6.93 17.06
C SER A 33 10.82 -5.95 16.08
N PHE A 34 11.61 -5.03 15.56
CA PHE A 34 11.15 -4.10 14.53
C PHE A 34 10.79 -4.83 13.21
N GLY A 35 11.44 -5.97 12.94
CA GLY A 35 11.05 -6.85 11.84
C GLY A 35 9.66 -7.45 12.02
N GLU A 36 9.36 -7.94 13.23
CA GLU A 36 8.05 -8.48 13.58
C GLU A 36 6.96 -7.41 13.54
N HIS A 37 7.23 -6.22 14.10
CA HIS A 37 6.33 -5.08 14.01
C HIS A 37 5.89 -4.80 12.57
N ASN A 38 6.86 -4.67 11.65
CA ASN A 38 6.55 -4.42 10.23
C ASN A 38 5.78 -5.59 9.58
N ASN A 39 6.08 -6.82 9.96
CA ASN A 39 5.36 -7.99 9.46
C ASN A 39 3.89 -7.99 9.92
N GLU A 40 3.62 -7.69 11.18
CA GLU A 40 2.26 -7.61 11.71
C GLU A 40 1.47 -6.45 11.11
N MET A 41 2.10 -5.29 10.90
CA MET A 41 1.47 -4.18 10.17
C MET A 41 1.08 -4.58 8.75
N LEU A 42 1.94 -5.33 8.03
CA LEU A 42 1.62 -5.86 6.70
C LEU A 42 0.47 -6.86 6.74
N LYS A 43 0.46 -7.81 7.69
CA LYS A 43 -0.63 -8.78 7.83
C LYS A 43 -1.96 -8.08 8.13
N ASN A 44 -1.98 -7.16 9.10
CA ASN A 44 -3.18 -6.40 9.43
C ASN A 44 -3.75 -5.64 8.21
N PHE A 45 -2.86 -5.09 7.38
CA PHE A 45 -3.27 -4.47 6.13
C PHE A 45 -3.91 -5.49 5.17
N LEU A 46 -3.26 -6.64 4.93
CA LEU A 46 -3.77 -7.66 4.02
C LEU A 46 -5.12 -8.24 4.52
N ASP A 47 -5.25 -8.42 5.84
CA ASP A 47 -6.46 -8.91 6.49
C ASP A 47 -7.63 -7.91 6.38
N SER A 48 -7.34 -6.61 6.50
CA SER A 48 -8.36 -5.55 6.36
C SER A 48 -8.97 -5.51 4.94
N PHE A 49 -8.20 -5.94 3.95
CA PHE A 49 -8.65 -6.10 2.57
C PHE A 49 -9.17 -7.52 2.24
N LYS A 50 -9.18 -8.40 3.23
CA LYS A 50 -9.61 -9.80 3.08
C LYS A 50 -8.86 -10.58 2.00
N PHE A 51 -7.56 -10.26 1.80
CA PHE A 51 -6.72 -11.00 0.89
C PHE A 51 -6.45 -12.41 1.42
N ASN A 52 -6.52 -13.38 0.54
CA ASN A 52 -6.05 -14.74 0.84
C ASN A 52 -4.56 -14.82 0.49
N TYR A 53 -3.69 -15.01 1.48
CA TYR A 53 -2.24 -15.04 1.31
C TYR A 53 -1.60 -16.08 2.23
N ASN A 54 -0.40 -16.51 1.85
CA ASN A 54 0.47 -17.32 2.69
C ASN A 54 1.71 -16.50 3.08
N PHE A 55 1.75 -16.02 4.31
CA PHE A 55 2.83 -15.17 4.80
C PHE A 55 4.11 -15.99 5.00
N GLN A 56 5.20 -15.58 4.34
CA GLN A 56 6.53 -16.18 4.46
C GLN A 56 7.52 -15.21 5.08
N SER A 57 8.03 -15.54 6.26
CA SER A 57 9.11 -14.77 6.90
C SER A 57 10.45 -15.15 6.29
N SER A 58 11.11 -14.21 5.63
CA SER A 58 12.45 -14.43 5.07
C SER A 58 13.47 -14.91 6.12
N THR A 59 13.45 -14.31 7.32
CA THR A 59 14.35 -14.74 8.41
C THR A 59 14.09 -16.19 8.81
N SER A 60 12.82 -16.59 8.88
CA SER A 60 12.48 -17.98 9.22
C SER A 60 12.92 -18.93 8.12
N LEU A 61 12.71 -18.59 6.85
CA LEU A 61 13.13 -19.41 5.71
C LEU A 61 14.65 -19.55 5.62
N TYR A 62 15.42 -18.48 5.93
CA TYR A 62 16.87 -18.57 6.03
C TYR A 62 17.30 -19.48 7.19
N LYS A 63 16.76 -19.27 8.38
CA LYS A 63 17.15 -20.00 9.60
C LYS A 63 16.71 -21.46 9.60
N SER A 64 15.59 -21.79 8.98
CA SER A 64 15.12 -23.18 8.85
C SER A 64 15.88 -24.01 7.82
N GLY A 65 16.79 -23.37 7.07
CA GLY A 65 17.51 -24.04 5.98
C GLY A 65 16.70 -24.21 4.70
N PHE A 66 15.49 -23.62 4.61
CA PHE A 66 14.66 -23.72 3.38
C PHE A 66 15.40 -23.21 2.15
N PHE A 67 16.18 -22.12 2.29
CA PHE A 67 16.97 -21.55 1.19
C PHE A 67 18.31 -22.26 0.96
N ASN A 68 18.74 -23.17 1.84
CA ASN A 68 20.07 -23.82 1.76
C ASN A 68 20.37 -24.47 0.40
N PRO A 69 19.44 -25.22 -0.25
CA PRO A 69 19.70 -25.79 -1.58
C PRO A 69 19.99 -24.70 -2.61
N THR A 70 19.21 -23.62 -2.63
CA THR A 70 19.38 -22.55 -3.58
C THR A 70 20.63 -21.70 -3.27
N LEU A 71 20.97 -21.48 -2.01
CA LEU A 71 22.21 -20.80 -1.62
C LEU A 71 23.46 -21.55 -2.09
N LYS A 72 23.46 -22.88 -2.08
CA LYS A 72 24.54 -23.70 -2.66
C LYS A 72 24.64 -23.51 -4.19
N ILE A 73 23.51 -23.52 -4.90
CA ILE A 73 23.49 -23.25 -6.35
C ILE A 73 24.05 -21.84 -6.64
N ILE A 74 23.73 -20.83 -5.82
CA ILE A 74 24.26 -19.47 -5.95
C ILE A 74 25.78 -19.47 -5.73
N LEU A 75 26.27 -20.20 -4.72
CA LEU A 75 27.72 -20.31 -4.47
C LEU A 75 28.45 -20.99 -5.62
N GLU A 76 27.87 -22.04 -6.19
CA GLU A 76 28.43 -22.71 -7.39
C GLU A 76 28.54 -21.76 -8.59
N ASN A 77 27.58 -20.84 -8.75
CA ASN A 77 27.50 -19.86 -9.82
C ASN A 77 28.06 -18.47 -9.44
N TYR A 78 28.88 -18.39 -8.39
CA TYR A 78 29.40 -17.13 -7.82
C TYR A 78 30.00 -16.22 -8.89
N GLU A 79 30.95 -16.72 -9.68
CA GLU A 79 31.63 -15.95 -10.75
C GLU A 79 30.66 -15.46 -11.82
N GLY A 80 29.71 -16.30 -12.24
CA GLY A 80 28.67 -15.89 -13.18
C GLY A 80 27.82 -14.76 -12.68
N ILE A 81 27.44 -14.77 -11.39
CA ILE A 81 26.69 -13.71 -10.73
C ILE A 81 27.53 -12.42 -10.64
N MET A 82 28.80 -12.54 -10.28
CA MET A 82 29.73 -11.40 -10.27
C MET A 82 29.82 -10.75 -11.64
N ASN A 83 29.96 -11.54 -12.71
CA ASN A 83 30.00 -11.04 -14.10
C ASN A 83 28.73 -10.32 -14.54
N ILE A 84 27.56 -10.68 -13.98
CA ILE A 84 26.28 -9.98 -14.25
C ILE A 84 26.21 -8.65 -13.49
N ILE A 85 26.64 -8.61 -12.23
CA ILE A 85 26.42 -7.48 -11.34
C ILE A 85 27.52 -6.43 -11.42
N ILE A 86 28.80 -6.83 -11.40
CA ILE A 86 29.95 -5.91 -11.35
C ILE A 86 29.90 -4.81 -12.41
N PRO A 87 29.61 -5.09 -13.70
CA PRO A 87 29.56 -4.06 -14.74
C PRO A 87 28.52 -2.96 -14.49
N THR A 88 27.54 -3.20 -13.61
CA THR A 88 26.46 -2.25 -13.30
C THR A 88 26.77 -1.34 -12.10
N LEU A 89 27.89 -1.56 -11.44
CA LEU A 89 28.30 -0.85 -10.23
C LEU A 89 29.33 0.25 -10.52
N GLY A 90 29.34 1.28 -9.71
CA GLY A 90 30.42 2.28 -9.71
C GLY A 90 31.75 1.67 -9.22
N LYS A 91 32.89 2.25 -9.64
CA LYS A 91 34.25 1.73 -9.41
C LYS A 91 34.54 1.35 -7.95
N GLU A 92 34.13 2.18 -7.00
CA GLU A 92 34.34 1.93 -5.58
C GLU A 92 33.56 0.68 -5.12
N ARG A 93 32.30 0.57 -5.54
CA ARG A 93 31.44 -0.56 -5.18
C ARG A 93 31.86 -1.86 -5.86
N GLN A 94 32.49 -1.81 -7.03
CA GLN A 94 33.03 -2.99 -7.71
C GLN A 94 34.08 -3.70 -6.87
N GLN A 95 34.90 -2.95 -6.13
CA GLN A 95 35.97 -3.51 -5.28
C GLN A 95 35.47 -4.16 -3.99
N THR A 96 34.28 -3.75 -3.52
CA THR A 96 33.72 -4.18 -2.24
C THR A 96 32.51 -5.09 -2.37
N TYR A 97 32.04 -5.34 -3.59
CA TYR A 97 30.82 -6.13 -3.80
C TYR A 97 31.08 -7.62 -3.57
N SER A 98 30.14 -8.25 -2.89
CA SER A 98 29.93 -9.70 -2.85
C SER A 98 28.42 -9.99 -2.91
N PRO A 99 27.99 -11.06 -3.59
CA PRO A 99 26.60 -11.53 -3.50
C PRO A 99 26.20 -11.94 -2.09
N PHE A 100 27.14 -12.42 -1.29
CA PHE A 100 26.96 -12.88 0.08
C PHE A 100 27.32 -11.79 1.08
N LEU A 101 26.49 -11.65 2.10
CA LEU A 101 26.62 -10.72 3.22
C LEU A 101 26.67 -11.52 4.53
N PRO A 102 27.87 -11.86 5.03
CA PRO A 102 27.98 -12.62 6.26
C PRO A 102 27.47 -11.80 7.46
N ILE A 103 26.94 -12.50 8.45
CA ILE A 103 26.51 -11.92 9.72
C ILE A 103 27.61 -12.17 10.74
N CYS A 104 28.15 -11.11 11.31
CA CYS A 104 29.18 -11.21 12.32
C CYS A 104 28.64 -11.94 13.56
N PRO A 105 29.23 -13.06 14.00
CA PRO A 105 28.71 -13.81 15.14
C PRO A 105 28.80 -13.02 16.45
N ASP A 106 29.80 -12.15 16.60
CA ASP A 106 30.05 -11.39 17.84
C ASP A 106 29.07 -10.21 17.97
N THR A 107 28.71 -9.54 16.87
CA THR A 107 27.95 -8.29 16.90
C THR A 107 26.55 -8.40 16.31
N GLY A 108 26.26 -9.46 15.54
CA GLY A 108 25.05 -9.61 14.75
C GLY A 108 24.95 -8.67 13.54
N HIS A 109 26.01 -7.92 13.22
CA HIS A 109 26.01 -6.99 12.09
C HIS A 109 26.12 -7.73 10.76
N VAL A 110 25.31 -7.30 9.78
CA VAL A 110 25.45 -7.69 8.39
C VAL A 110 26.64 -6.96 7.80
N LEU A 111 27.65 -7.70 7.32
CA LEU A 111 28.90 -7.14 6.81
C LEU A 111 28.82 -6.98 5.30
N GLU A 112 29.08 -5.77 4.81
CA GLU A 112 29.16 -5.45 3.37
C GLU A 112 30.67 -5.42 2.96
N ILE A 113 31.30 -6.57 2.94
CA ILE A 113 32.74 -6.74 2.67
C ILE A 113 32.96 -7.75 1.56
N PRO A 114 34.07 -7.64 0.79
CA PRO A 114 34.36 -8.58 -0.29
C PRO A 114 34.65 -9.97 0.28
N VAL A 115 34.19 -10.98 -0.45
CA VAL A 115 34.60 -12.38 -0.24
C VAL A 115 35.95 -12.58 -0.91
N ILE A 116 36.89 -13.16 -0.18
CA ILE A 116 38.26 -13.45 -0.65
C ILE A 116 38.35 -14.84 -1.25
N GLU A 117 37.68 -15.82 -0.64
CA GLU A 117 37.72 -17.22 -1.02
C GLU A 117 36.35 -17.86 -0.80
N ILE A 118 36.00 -18.83 -1.63
CA ILE A 118 34.80 -19.62 -1.52
C ILE A 118 35.13 -21.09 -1.42
N ASP A 119 34.54 -21.79 -0.45
CA ASP A 119 34.61 -23.24 -0.29
C ASP A 119 33.27 -23.86 -0.64
N LYS A 120 33.14 -24.39 -1.86
CA LYS A 120 31.90 -24.98 -2.37
C LYS A 120 31.51 -26.28 -1.66
N GLU A 121 32.51 -27.06 -1.21
CA GLU A 121 32.25 -28.35 -0.52
C GLU A 121 31.67 -28.11 0.86
N LYS A 122 32.25 -27.18 1.63
CA LYS A 122 31.78 -26.81 2.97
C LYS A 122 30.64 -25.81 2.94
N SER A 123 30.32 -25.22 1.80
CA SER A 123 29.35 -24.09 1.69
C SER A 123 29.76 -22.90 2.56
N ASN A 124 31.04 -22.52 2.53
CA ASN A 124 31.63 -21.45 3.32
C ASN A 124 32.20 -20.35 2.43
N ILE A 125 32.29 -19.16 3.00
CA ILE A 125 32.98 -18.00 2.41
C ILE A 125 34.01 -17.46 3.39
N THR A 126 35.18 -17.04 2.88
CA THR A 126 36.20 -16.36 3.66
C THR A 126 36.23 -14.87 3.30
N PHE A 127 36.35 -14.02 4.30
CA PHE A 127 36.36 -12.56 4.16
C PHE A 127 37.35 -11.92 5.12
N ASP A 128 37.77 -10.70 4.82
CA ASP A 128 38.63 -9.91 5.71
C ASP A 128 37.79 -8.93 6.54
N ASN A 129 37.84 -9.06 7.85
CA ASN A 129 37.22 -8.11 8.74
C ASN A 129 38.34 -7.37 9.54
N LYS A 130 38.73 -6.22 9.03
CA LYS A 130 39.76 -5.33 9.66
C LYS A 130 41.12 -6.03 9.86
N GLY A 131 41.58 -6.74 8.83
CA GLY A 131 42.87 -7.45 8.86
C GLY A 131 42.79 -8.85 9.45
N LYS A 132 41.65 -9.32 9.91
CA LYS A 132 41.43 -10.68 10.37
C LYS A 132 40.63 -11.47 9.35
N LYS A 133 41.21 -12.53 8.79
CA LYS A 133 40.49 -13.47 7.94
C LYS A 133 39.53 -14.28 8.80
N LEU A 134 38.24 -14.23 8.43
CA LEU A 134 37.16 -14.96 9.08
C LEU A 134 36.46 -15.82 8.04
N GLU A 135 35.92 -16.93 8.49
CA GLU A 135 35.09 -17.85 7.69
C GLU A 135 33.64 -17.86 8.22
N ALA A 136 32.68 -17.90 7.31
CA ALA A 136 31.28 -18.05 7.66
C ALA A 136 30.57 -19.02 6.72
N SER A 137 29.67 -19.83 7.28
CA SER A 137 28.75 -20.62 6.48
C SER A 137 27.74 -19.71 5.78
N ILE A 138 27.39 -20.03 4.53
CA ILE A 138 26.32 -19.34 3.82
C ILE A 138 24.92 -19.87 4.20
N LEU A 139 24.86 -20.94 5.01
CA LEU A 139 23.65 -21.70 5.34
C LEU A 139 23.04 -21.23 6.65
N ASP A 140 21.80 -21.66 6.91
CA ASP A 140 21.10 -21.58 8.20
C ASP A 140 20.97 -20.16 8.78
N GLY A 141 20.96 -19.16 7.90
CA GLY A 141 20.82 -17.76 8.29
C GLY A 141 22.09 -17.09 8.81
N ASN A 142 23.27 -17.73 8.71
CA ASN A 142 24.57 -17.11 9.06
C ASN A 142 25.02 -16.09 8.02
N CYS A 143 24.42 -16.11 6.85
CA CYS A 143 24.66 -15.20 5.75
C CYS A 143 23.33 -14.78 5.13
N LYS A 144 23.27 -13.60 4.56
CA LYS A 144 22.18 -13.19 3.68
C LYS A 144 22.74 -12.77 2.32
N LEU A 145 21.87 -12.59 1.35
CA LEU A 145 22.25 -12.15 0.03
C LEU A 145 22.06 -10.64 -0.20
N GLN A 146 22.79 -10.07 -1.13
CA GLN A 146 22.51 -8.76 -1.73
C GLN A 146 21.16 -8.78 -2.45
N TRP A 147 20.45 -7.65 -2.41
CA TRP A 147 19.05 -7.51 -2.83
C TRP A 147 18.70 -8.20 -4.16
N LYS A 148 19.47 -7.94 -5.22
CA LYS A 148 19.15 -8.47 -6.56
C LYS A 148 19.34 -9.99 -6.64
N VAL A 149 20.31 -10.51 -5.92
CA VAL A 149 20.59 -11.96 -5.82
C VAL A 149 19.57 -12.63 -4.90
N ASP A 150 19.22 -12.00 -3.77
CA ASP A 150 18.18 -12.45 -2.86
C ASP A 150 16.79 -12.53 -3.55
N TRP A 151 16.50 -11.57 -4.41
CA TRP A 151 15.26 -11.57 -5.18
C TRP A 151 15.21 -12.74 -6.17
N ALA A 152 16.26 -12.98 -6.92
CA ALA A 152 16.38 -14.14 -7.80
C ALA A 152 16.33 -15.48 -7.03
N MET A 153 16.99 -15.54 -5.85
CA MET A 153 16.94 -16.70 -4.95
C MET A 153 15.52 -17.03 -4.52
N ARG A 154 14.72 -16.01 -4.12
CA ARG A 154 13.33 -16.19 -3.74
C ARG A 154 12.49 -16.69 -4.88
N TRP A 155 12.62 -16.13 -6.06
CA TRP A 155 11.94 -16.63 -7.27
C TRP A 155 12.25 -18.10 -7.52
N TYR A 156 13.53 -18.48 -7.37
CA TYR A 156 13.97 -19.84 -7.56
C TYR A 156 13.43 -20.80 -6.49
N ALA A 157 13.61 -20.46 -5.21
CA ALA A 157 13.31 -21.35 -4.09
C ALA A 157 11.81 -21.48 -3.80
N LEU A 158 11.03 -20.45 -4.02
CA LEU A 158 9.59 -20.40 -3.81
C LEU A 158 8.77 -20.72 -5.06
N ASP A 159 9.44 -20.98 -6.19
CA ASP A 159 8.82 -21.32 -7.47
C ASP A 159 7.78 -20.29 -7.92
N ILE A 160 8.18 -19.04 -7.97
CA ILE A 160 7.29 -17.92 -8.27
C ILE A 160 6.95 -17.88 -9.74
N ASP A 161 5.66 -17.93 -10.08
CA ASP A 161 5.16 -17.87 -11.47
C ASP A 161 4.90 -16.45 -11.95
N PHE A 162 4.49 -15.56 -11.03
CA PHE A 162 4.10 -14.20 -11.37
C PHE A 162 4.45 -13.21 -10.27
N GLU A 163 5.04 -12.07 -10.64
CA GLU A 163 5.31 -10.96 -9.71
C GLU A 163 5.14 -9.60 -10.38
N MET A 164 4.48 -8.68 -9.67
CA MET A 164 4.41 -7.26 -10.03
C MET A 164 5.38 -6.46 -9.16
N TYR A 165 6.00 -5.45 -9.75
CA TYR A 165 6.93 -4.58 -9.01
C TYR A 165 6.81 -3.13 -9.46
N GLY A 166 7.22 -2.19 -8.61
CA GLY A 166 7.23 -0.78 -8.94
C GLY A 166 8.23 -0.45 -10.04
N LYS A 167 7.93 0.56 -10.84
CA LYS A 167 8.78 1.05 -11.94
C LYS A 167 10.23 1.34 -11.50
N ASP A 168 10.44 1.76 -10.27
CA ASP A 168 11.75 2.03 -9.70
C ASP A 168 12.61 0.76 -9.46
N LEU A 169 12.02 -0.43 -9.58
CA LEU A 169 12.70 -1.71 -9.46
C LEU A 169 13.01 -2.39 -10.81
N ILE A 170 12.69 -1.76 -11.95
CA ILE A 170 12.88 -2.36 -13.28
C ILE A 170 14.32 -2.83 -13.50
N GLU A 171 15.31 -2.00 -13.20
CA GLU A 171 16.72 -2.38 -13.36
C GLU A 171 17.12 -3.56 -12.47
N SER A 172 16.58 -3.60 -11.24
CA SER A 172 16.80 -4.72 -10.32
C SER A 172 16.15 -6.01 -10.84
N ALA A 173 14.92 -5.92 -11.38
CA ALA A 173 14.22 -7.06 -11.96
C ALA A 173 14.97 -7.63 -13.18
N ILE A 174 15.52 -6.77 -14.05
CA ILE A 174 16.34 -7.20 -15.19
C ILE A 174 17.57 -8.00 -14.73
N LEU A 175 18.25 -7.53 -13.68
CA LEU A 175 19.43 -8.22 -13.15
C LEU A 175 19.05 -9.53 -12.45
N SER A 176 17.99 -9.52 -11.65
CA SER A 176 17.46 -10.73 -11.00
C SER A 176 17.01 -11.78 -12.05
N THR A 177 16.41 -11.33 -13.17
CA THR A 177 16.08 -12.20 -14.32
C THR A 177 17.33 -12.85 -14.93
N LYS A 178 18.41 -12.10 -15.13
CA LYS A 178 19.66 -12.67 -15.63
C LYS A 178 20.24 -13.70 -14.65
N ILE A 179 20.15 -13.43 -13.36
CA ILE A 179 20.65 -14.33 -12.32
C ILE A 179 19.83 -15.63 -12.30
N ILE A 180 18.50 -15.59 -12.21
CA ILE A 180 17.69 -16.81 -12.15
C ILE A 180 17.88 -17.68 -13.39
N ASN A 181 18.02 -17.06 -14.56
CA ASN A 181 18.31 -17.78 -15.81
C ASN A 181 19.70 -18.44 -15.79
N LEU A 182 20.72 -17.78 -15.21
CA LEU A 182 22.02 -18.38 -14.96
C LEU A 182 21.92 -19.59 -14.02
N LEU A 183 21.04 -19.53 -13.01
CA LEU A 183 20.80 -20.65 -12.11
C LEU A 183 19.99 -21.80 -12.74
N GLY A 184 19.61 -21.71 -14.01
CA GLY A 184 18.92 -22.76 -14.76
C GLY A 184 17.40 -22.79 -14.59
N LYS A 185 16.77 -21.71 -14.07
CA LYS A 185 15.31 -21.63 -13.91
C LYS A 185 14.76 -20.41 -14.68
N LYS A 186 13.53 -20.52 -15.17
CA LYS A 186 12.83 -19.43 -15.84
C LYS A 186 12.40 -18.39 -14.82
N ASN A 187 12.54 -17.11 -15.18
CA ASN A 187 12.01 -16.02 -14.36
C ASN A 187 10.46 -15.98 -14.35
N PRO A 188 9.85 -15.44 -13.30
CA PRO A 188 8.40 -15.22 -13.25
C PRO A 188 7.93 -14.31 -14.37
N SER A 189 6.68 -14.50 -14.79
CA SER A 189 5.95 -13.52 -15.59
C SER A 189 5.59 -12.32 -14.72
N GLY A 190 5.36 -11.15 -15.32
CA GLY A 190 4.97 -9.99 -14.56
C GLY A 190 5.07 -8.69 -15.32
N PHE A 191 4.84 -7.60 -14.62
CA PHE A 191 4.99 -6.25 -15.17
C PHE A 191 5.34 -5.22 -14.10
N ALA A 192 5.92 -4.11 -14.54
CA ALA A 192 6.15 -2.96 -13.69
C ALA A 192 4.89 -2.08 -13.65
N TYR A 193 4.44 -1.73 -12.44
CA TYR A 193 3.40 -0.71 -12.27
C TYR A 193 4.01 0.68 -12.09
N GLU A 194 3.22 1.69 -12.47
CA GLU A 194 3.63 3.10 -12.40
C GLU A 194 3.59 3.65 -10.97
N LEU A 195 4.25 4.81 -10.80
CA LEU A 195 4.34 5.50 -9.53
C LEU A 195 3.01 6.13 -9.13
N PHE A 196 2.83 6.30 -7.83
CA PHE A 196 1.77 7.11 -7.27
C PHE A 196 2.27 8.55 -7.10
N LEU A 197 1.42 9.49 -7.49
CA LEU A 197 1.69 10.91 -7.50
C LEU A 197 0.77 11.63 -6.53
N ASP A 198 1.22 12.75 -5.99
CA ASP A 198 0.39 13.64 -5.19
C ASP A 198 -0.53 14.51 -6.08
N GLU A 199 -1.26 15.43 -5.49
CA GLU A 199 -2.15 16.37 -6.19
C GLU A 199 -1.41 17.16 -7.28
N LYS A 200 -0.16 17.56 -7.01
CA LYS A 200 0.67 18.36 -7.92
C LYS A 200 1.34 17.53 -9.02
N GLY A 201 1.23 16.20 -8.95
CA GLY A 201 1.88 15.28 -9.88
C GLY A 201 3.33 14.94 -9.49
N GLU A 202 3.75 15.24 -8.27
CA GLU A 202 5.04 14.81 -7.73
C GLU A 202 4.97 13.40 -7.16
N LYS A 203 6.10 12.67 -7.20
CA LYS A 203 6.19 11.33 -6.60
C LYS A 203 5.87 11.40 -5.10
N ILE A 204 4.93 10.55 -4.66
CA ILE A 204 4.64 10.36 -3.25
C ILE A 204 5.85 9.73 -2.56
N SER A 205 6.26 10.31 -1.44
CA SER A 205 7.31 9.74 -0.61
C SER A 205 6.93 9.79 0.88
N LYS A 206 7.30 8.74 1.61
CA LYS A 206 7.04 8.65 3.05
C LYS A 206 7.66 9.81 3.85
N SER A 207 8.82 10.31 3.41
CA SER A 207 9.50 11.42 4.08
C SER A 207 8.83 12.78 3.84
N LYS A 208 8.12 12.96 2.72
CA LYS A 208 7.38 14.20 2.41
C LYS A 208 5.98 14.21 3.00
N GLY A 209 5.38 13.03 3.25
CA GLY A 209 3.98 12.93 3.70
C GLY A 209 2.96 13.51 2.71
N ASN A 210 3.30 13.55 1.43
CA ASN A 210 2.57 14.26 0.38
C ASN A 210 1.58 13.35 -0.36
N GLY A 211 0.72 12.64 0.35
CA GLY A 211 -0.27 11.77 -0.25
C GLY A 211 -1.28 11.30 0.78
N ILE A 212 -2.33 10.64 0.35
CA ILE A 212 -3.28 9.98 1.24
C ILE A 212 -2.73 8.60 1.64
N THR A 213 -2.78 8.26 2.92
CA THR A 213 -2.48 6.92 3.41
C THR A 213 -3.68 5.99 3.20
N ILE A 214 -3.44 4.68 3.31
CA ILE A 214 -4.52 3.68 3.23
C ILE A 214 -5.53 3.91 4.36
N ASP A 215 -5.07 4.10 5.60
CA ASP A 215 -5.93 4.37 6.74
C ASP A 215 -6.81 5.61 6.51
N GLN A 216 -6.22 6.69 5.99
CA GLN A 216 -6.96 7.89 5.63
C GLN A 216 -7.98 7.66 4.50
N TRP A 217 -7.68 6.77 3.53
CA TRP A 217 -8.67 6.41 2.52
C TRP A 217 -9.86 5.69 3.15
N LEU A 218 -9.59 4.72 4.01
CA LEU A 218 -10.61 3.91 4.67
C LEU A 218 -11.51 4.71 5.64
N GLU A 219 -11.10 5.90 6.02
CA GLU A 219 -11.97 6.84 6.74
C GLU A 219 -13.13 7.37 5.87
N TYR A 220 -12.96 7.41 4.54
CA TYR A 220 -13.88 8.08 3.62
C TYR A 220 -14.47 7.15 2.56
N ALA A 221 -13.99 5.92 2.45
CA ALA A 221 -14.42 4.99 1.42
C ALA A 221 -14.10 3.53 1.77
N SER A 222 -14.75 2.60 1.08
CA SER A 222 -14.55 1.16 1.31
C SER A 222 -13.19 0.66 0.79
N PRO A 223 -12.67 -0.46 1.35
CA PRO A 223 -11.48 -1.12 0.83
C PRO A 223 -11.60 -1.52 -0.65
N GLU A 224 -12.79 -1.95 -1.06
CA GLU A 224 -13.06 -2.38 -2.43
C GLU A 224 -12.93 -1.22 -3.43
N SER A 225 -13.32 0.00 -3.05
CA SER A 225 -13.14 1.19 -3.88
C SER A 225 -11.66 1.52 -4.09
N LEU A 226 -10.84 1.39 -3.06
CA LEU A 226 -9.39 1.54 -3.19
C LEU A 226 -8.78 0.43 -4.02
N SER A 227 -9.20 -0.82 -3.79
CA SER A 227 -8.74 -1.98 -4.56
C SER A 227 -9.01 -1.81 -6.04
N LEU A 228 -10.22 -1.38 -6.41
CA LEU A 228 -10.54 -1.07 -7.80
C LEU A 228 -9.65 0.05 -8.35
N TYR A 229 -9.54 1.15 -7.63
CA TYR A 229 -8.72 2.29 -8.03
C TYR A 229 -7.26 1.89 -8.27
N MET A 230 -6.70 1.03 -7.41
CA MET A 230 -5.33 0.53 -7.54
C MET A 230 -5.17 -0.46 -8.70
N TYR A 231 -6.15 -1.34 -8.91
CA TYR A 231 -6.12 -2.39 -9.92
C TYR A 231 -6.32 -1.87 -11.34
N GLN A 232 -7.16 -0.86 -11.52
CA GLN A 232 -7.41 -0.26 -12.85
C GLN A 232 -6.14 0.38 -13.42
N ASN A 233 -5.79 0.04 -14.68
CA ASN A 233 -4.69 0.66 -15.40
C ASN A 233 -3.36 0.77 -14.61
N PRO A 234 -2.78 -0.32 -14.11
CA PRO A 234 -1.61 -0.28 -13.24
C PRO A 234 -0.35 0.29 -13.93
N LYS A 235 -0.34 0.31 -15.27
CA LYS A 235 0.74 0.90 -16.09
C LYS A 235 0.60 2.42 -16.32
N ARG A 236 -0.38 3.08 -15.68
CA ARG A 236 -0.54 4.54 -15.69
C ARG A 236 -0.32 5.10 -14.31
N ALA A 237 0.45 6.17 -14.23
CA ALA A 237 0.64 6.89 -12.97
C ALA A 237 -0.72 7.40 -12.44
N LYS A 238 -0.93 7.23 -11.13
CA LYS A 238 -2.18 7.59 -10.45
C LYS A 238 -1.89 8.61 -9.37
N LYS A 239 -2.80 9.57 -9.24
CA LYS A 239 -2.74 10.54 -8.17
C LYS A 239 -3.47 10.01 -6.93
N LEU A 240 -2.82 10.04 -5.77
CA LEU A 240 -3.38 9.65 -4.48
C LEU A 240 -3.40 10.86 -3.54
N TYR A 241 -4.55 11.51 -3.45
CA TYR A 241 -4.84 12.64 -2.58
C TYR A 241 -6.32 12.62 -2.20
N LYS A 242 -6.72 13.39 -1.17
CA LYS A 242 -8.07 13.25 -0.59
C LYS A 242 -9.19 13.52 -1.60
N GLU A 243 -9.03 14.49 -2.45
CA GLU A 243 -10.06 14.92 -3.41
C GLU A 243 -10.31 13.94 -4.57
N ILE A 244 -9.45 12.92 -4.73
CA ILE A 244 -9.70 11.84 -5.69
C ILE A 244 -10.73 10.81 -5.18
N VAL A 245 -10.93 10.73 -3.86
CA VAL A 245 -11.76 9.68 -3.23
C VAL A 245 -13.18 9.67 -3.77
N PRO A 246 -13.91 10.80 -3.85
CA PRO A 246 -15.28 10.78 -4.38
C PRO A 246 -15.38 10.22 -5.79
N LYS A 247 -14.48 10.63 -6.67
CA LYS A 247 -14.42 10.13 -8.04
C LYS A 247 -14.14 8.63 -8.10
N ALA A 248 -13.18 8.16 -7.30
CA ALA A 248 -12.82 6.75 -7.26
C ALA A 248 -13.97 5.88 -6.73
N VAL A 249 -14.71 6.38 -5.74
CA VAL A 249 -15.92 5.72 -5.24
C VAL A 249 -16.99 5.66 -6.32
N ASP A 250 -17.25 6.75 -7.03
CA ASP A 250 -18.24 6.77 -8.10
C ASP A 250 -17.86 5.83 -9.27
N GLU A 251 -16.57 5.75 -9.63
CA GLU A 251 -16.08 4.79 -10.62
C GLU A 251 -16.28 3.33 -10.17
N TYR A 252 -16.09 3.05 -8.87
CA TYR A 252 -16.36 1.75 -8.28
C TYR A 252 -17.85 1.40 -8.36
N LEU A 253 -18.74 2.30 -7.97
CA LEU A 253 -20.19 2.11 -8.01
C LEU A 253 -20.68 1.90 -9.44
N ASP A 254 -20.20 2.68 -10.40
CA ASP A 254 -20.51 2.53 -11.83
C ASP A 254 -20.05 1.17 -12.36
N SER A 255 -18.90 0.67 -11.92
CA SER A 255 -18.39 -0.65 -12.30
C SER A 255 -19.28 -1.80 -11.78
N ILE A 256 -19.85 -1.65 -10.58
CA ILE A 256 -20.86 -2.57 -10.03
C ILE A 256 -22.13 -2.53 -10.89
N GLU A 257 -22.67 -1.34 -11.19
CA GLU A 257 -23.87 -1.22 -12.00
C GLU A 257 -23.68 -1.78 -13.42
N LYS A 258 -22.53 -1.55 -14.04
CA LYS A 258 -22.20 -2.13 -15.36
C LYS A 258 -22.15 -3.65 -15.30
N SER A 259 -21.66 -4.23 -14.22
CA SER A 259 -21.52 -5.69 -14.08
C SER A 259 -22.85 -6.41 -14.19
N LYS A 260 -23.96 -5.80 -13.78
CA LYS A 260 -25.31 -6.38 -13.80
C LYS A 260 -25.83 -6.69 -15.22
N LYS A 261 -25.26 -6.03 -16.24
CA LYS A 261 -25.65 -6.15 -17.64
C LYS A 261 -24.62 -6.89 -18.49
N GLN A 262 -23.56 -7.39 -17.88
CA GLN A 262 -22.43 -8.03 -18.55
C GLN A 262 -22.60 -9.54 -18.63
N ASN A 263 -22.17 -10.13 -19.74
CA ASN A 263 -22.03 -11.57 -19.86
C ASN A 263 -20.74 -12.05 -19.14
N GLU A 264 -20.54 -13.35 -19.04
CA GLU A 264 -19.42 -13.96 -18.30
C GLU A 264 -18.05 -13.45 -18.79
N LEU A 265 -17.82 -13.38 -20.10
CA LEU A 265 -16.56 -12.88 -20.65
C LEU A 265 -16.33 -11.39 -20.33
N GLN A 266 -17.38 -10.59 -20.41
CA GLN A 266 -17.34 -9.16 -20.07
C GLN A 266 -17.09 -8.96 -18.55
N LEU A 267 -17.66 -9.83 -17.70
CA LEU A 267 -17.43 -9.82 -16.26
C LEU A 267 -15.96 -10.08 -15.94
N LEU A 268 -15.33 -11.08 -16.58
CA LEU A 268 -13.90 -11.34 -16.42
C LEU A 268 -13.01 -10.16 -16.83
N MET A 269 -13.47 -9.32 -17.74
CA MET A 269 -12.78 -8.09 -18.15
C MET A 269 -13.09 -6.90 -17.26
N ASN A 270 -14.08 -6.99 -16.38
CA ASN A 270 -14.46 -5.93 -15.46
C ASN A 270 -13.63 -6.06 -14.15
N PRO A 271 -12.80 -5.05 -13.81
CA PRO A 271 -11.98 -5.11 -12.60
C PRO A 271 -12.77 -5.38 -11.30
N VAL A 272 -14.03 -4.93 -11.23
CA VAL A 272 -14.86 -5.15 -10.02
C VAL A 272 -15.12 -6.64 -9.75
N TRP A 273 -15.16 -7.48 -10.79
CA TRP A 273 -15.29 -8.93 -10.62
C TRP A 273 -14.12 -9.52 -9.82
N HIS A 274 -12.91 -9.08 -10.14
CA HIS A 274 -11.69 -9.52 -9.46
C HIS A 274 -11.60 -8.97 -8.04
N VAL A 275 -11.96 -7.72 -7.82
CA VAL A 275 -12.00 -7.08 -6.49
C VAL A 275 -12.91 -7.85 -5.54
N HIS A 276 -14.02 -8.40 -6.05
CA HIS A 276 -15.00 -9.16 -5.26
C HIS A 276 -14.85 -10.68 -5.37
N ASN A 277 -13.77 -11.19 -5.98
CA ASN A 277 -13.57 -12.63 -6.20
C ASN A 277 -14.81 -13.30 -6.83
N GLY A 278 -15.44 -12.65 -7.80
CA GLY A 278 -16.65 -13.14 -8.47
C GLY A 278 -17.97 -12.87 -7.74
N ASN A 279 -17.94 -12.42 -6.49
CA ASN A 279 -19.14 -12.18 -5.67
C ASN A 279 -19.51 -10.69 -5.64
N ILE A 280 -19.79 -10.12 -6.81
CA ILE A 280 -20.13 -8.69 -6.94
C ILE A 280 -21.43 -8.40 -6.19
N PRO A 281 -21.52 -7.31 -5.40
CA PRO A 281 -22.73 -6.90 -4.75
C PRO A 281 -23.89 -6.67 -5.73
N LYS A 282 -25.10 -7.12 -5.33
CA LYS A 282 -26.32 -6.97 -6.15
C LYS A 282 -27.16 -5.78 -5.73
N GLU A 283 -26.79 -5.08 -4.66
CA GLU A 283 -27.49 -3.91 -4.15
C GLU A 283 -27.65 -2.86 -5.26
N GLU A 284 -28.86 -2.32 -5.40
CA GLU A 284 -29.14 -1.27 -6.38
C GLU A 284 -28.53 0.05 -5.90
N MET A 285 -27.88 0.75 -6.80
CA MET A 285 -27.32 2.07 -6.49
C MET A 285 -28.43 3.14 -6.50
N ILE A 286 -28.63 3.79 -5.36
CA ILE A 286 -29.66 4.82 -5.19
C ILE A 286 -29.19 6.14 -5.80
N MET A 287 -27.97 6.55 -5.46
CA MET A 287 -27.30 7.75 -5.98
C MET A 287 -25.79 7.60 -5.89
N THR A 288 -25.06 8.42 -6.60
CA THR A 288 -23.59 8.44 -6.57
C THR A 288 -23.07 9.05 -5.28
N PHE A 289 -21.81 8.80 -4.96
CA PHE A 289 -21.17 9.40 -3.78
C PHE A 289 -21.08 10.93 -3.92
N SER A 290 -20.81 11.42 -5.13
CA SER A 290 -20.80 12.86 -5.41
C SER A 290 -22.19 13.50 -5.21
N MET A 291 -23.28 12.79 -5.55
CA MET A 291 -24.64 13.26 -5.26
C MET A 291 -24.92 13.29 -3.76
N LEU A 292 -24.46 12.28 -3.00
CA LEU A 292 -24.57 12.29 -1.54
C LEU A 292 -23.83 13.47 -0.91
N LEU A 293 -22.62 13.78 -1.37
CA LEU A 293 -21.85 14.92 -0.88
C LEU A 293 -22.60 16.25 -1.13
N ASN A 294 -23.18 16.41 -2.33
CA ASN A 294 -24.02 17.58 -2.63
C ASN A 294 -25.26 17.65 -1.73
N LEU A 295 -25.86 16.50 -1.43
CA LEU A 295 -27.02 16.42 -0.54
C LEU A 295 -26.63 16.80 0.91
N VAL A 296 -25.50 16.31 1.42
CA VAL A 296 -24.96 16.73 2.74
C VAL A 296 -24.73 18.24 2.75
N GLU A 297 -24.13 18.78 1.71
CA GLU A 297 -23.83 20.22 1.62
C GLU A 297 -25.09 21.08 1.61
N THR A 298 -26.09 20.71 0.81
CA THR A 298 -27.34 21.50 0.65
C THR A 298 -28.28 21.35 1.82
N SER A 299 -28.37 20.16 2.44
CA SER A 299 -29.19 19.89 3.59
C SER A 299 -28.55 20.26 4.93
N ASN A 300 -27.24 20.53 4.91
CA ASN A 300 -26.42 20.67 6.12
C ASN A 300 -26.60 19.51 7.10
N ALA A 301 -26.79 18.28 6.59
CA ALA A 301 -26.98 17.10 7.39
C ALA A 301 -25.70 16.75 8.14
N ASP A 302 -25.78 16.68 9.47
CA ASP A 302 -24.67 16.37 10.38
C ASP A 302 -24.70 14.93 10.90
N SER A 303 -25.77 14.19 10.60
CA SER A 303 -25.99 12.82 11.04
C SER A 303 -26.54 11.92 9.94
N LYS A 304 -26.28 10.60 10.06
CA LYS A 304 -26.80 9.60 9.12
C LYS A 304 -28.33 9.63 9.08
N ASP A 305 -28.97 9.70 10.23
CA ASP A 305 -30.44 9.71 10.33
C ASP A 305 -31.07 10.90 9.60
N LEU A 306 -30.45 12.06 9.71
CA LEU A 306 -30.91 13.25 9.01
C LEU A 306 -30.72 13.11 7.49
N LEU A 307 -29.54 12.67 7.07
CA LEU A 307 -29.27 12.47 5.63
C LEU A 307 -30.20 11.41 5.02
N TRP A 308 -30.47 10.31 5.75
CA TRP A 308 -31.42 9.29 5.32
C TRP A 308 -32.86 9.83 5.15
N LYS A 309 -33.30 10.77 5.99
CA LYS A 309 -34.60 11.43 5.81
C LYS A 309 -34.66 12.16 4.46
N PHE A 310 -33.60 12.82 4.05
CA PHE A 310 -33.54 13.46 2.73
C PHE A 310 -33.48 12.44 1.60
N VAL A 311 -32.69 11.38 1.73
CA VAL A 311 -32.61 10.31 0.73
C VAL A 311 -33.98 9.65 0.51
N LYS A 312 -34.72 9.36 1.57
CA LYS A 312 -36.07 8.77 1.52
C LYS A 312 -37.10 9.65 0.80
N LYS A 313 -36.87 10.97 0.67
CA LYS A 313 -37.70 11.84 -0.17
C LYS A 313 -37.54 11.58 -1.67
N TYR A 314 -36.38 11.07 -2.10
CA TYR A 314 -36.13 10.70 -3.50
C TYR A 314 -36.61 9.28 -3.82
N LYS A 315 -36.52 8.36 -2.86
CA LYS A 315 -36.95 6.96 -3.01
C LYS A 315 -37.49 6.47 -1.68
N SER A 316 -38.80 6.32 -1.56
CA SER A 316 -39.51 6.03 -0.28
C SER A 316 -39.29 4.61 0.24
N ASP A 317 -39.07 3.64 -0.68
CA ASP A 317 -39.10 2.20 -0.37
C ASP A 317 -37.72 1.64 0.01
N ILE A 318 -36.86 2.48 0.60
CA ILE A 318 -35.49 2.14 0.98
C ILE A 318 -35.28 2.31 2.48
N SER A 319 -34.39 1.48 3.04
CA SER A 319 -33.99 1.56 4.44
C SER A 319 -32.52 1.17 4.60
N GLU A 320 -31.94 1.59 5.69
CA GLU A 320 -30.56 1.26 6.09
C GLU A 320 -30.31 -0.26 6.08
N ALA A 321 -31.29 -1.04 6.55
CA ALA A 321 -31.21 -2.50 6.61
C ALA A 321 -31.22 -3.18 5.22
N ASN A 322 -31.95 -2.60 4.25
CA ASN A 322 -32.08 -3.17 2.91
C ASN A 322 -30.96 -2.72 1.97
N PHE A 323 -30.23 -1.63 2.32
CA PHE A 323 -29.19 -1.02 1.51
C PHE A 323 -27.90 -0.80 2.35
N PRO A 324 -27.25 -1.86 2.86
CA PRO A 324 -26.10 -1.73 3.75
C PRO A 324 -24.87 -1.10 3.10
N ILE A 325 -24.64 -1.28 1.80
CA ILE A 325 -23.54 -0.62 1.09
C ILE A 325 -23.81 0.87 1.00
N PHE A 326 -25.03 1.24 0.61
CA PHE A 326 -25.43 2.64 0.53
C PHE A 326 -25.43 3.31 1.92
N ASP A 327 -25.85 2.60 2.97
CA ASP A 327 -25.76 3.08 4.36
C ASP A 327 -24.31 3.37 4.77
N GLY A 328 -23.37 2.54 4.35
CA GLY A 328 -21.94 2.81 4.49
C GLY A 328 -21.52 4.11 3.78
N LEU A 329 -21.98 4.31 2.54
CA LEU A 329 -21.69 5.52 1.76
C LEU A 329 -22.26 6.79 2.42
N VAL A 330 -23.44 6.71 3.00
CA VAL A 330 -24.06 7.82 3.77
C VAL A 330 -23.13 8.25 4.93
N GLY A 331 -22.57 7.29 5.67
CA GLY A 331 -21.60 7.57 6.73
C GLY A 331 -20.31 8.21 6.22
N TYR A 332 -19.76 7.66 5.15
CA TYR A 332 -18.55 8.20 4.50
C TYR A 332 -18.78 9.62 3.97
N ALA A 333 -19.94 9.90 3.38
CA ALA A 333 -20.24 11.22 2.83
C ALA A 333 -20.26 12.31 3.91
N ILE A 334 -20.88 12.04 5.07
CA ILE A 334 -20.88 12.98 6.20
C ILE A 334 -19.46 13.22 6.71
N LYS A 335 -18.69 12.14 6.90
CA LYS A 335 -17.32 12.27 7.39
C LYS A 335 -16.44 13.03 6.41
N TYR A 336 -16.50 12.67 5.13
CA TYR A 336 -15.74 13.36 4.08
C TYR A 336 -16.10 14.84 3.98
N PHE A 337 -17.40 15.16 4.04
CA PHE A 337 -17.87 16.54 4.03
C PHE A 337 -17.31 17.35 5.20
N ASN A 338 -17.40 16.82 6.41
CA ASN A 338 -16.93 17.52 7.61
C ASN A 338 -15.40 17.73 7.60
N ASP A 339 -14.63 16.70 7.26
CA ASP A 339 -13.18 16.71 7.37
C ASP A 339 -12.49 17.38 6.18
N VAL A 340 -13.09 17.32 4.99
CA VAL A 340 -12.45 17.79 3.75
C VAL A 340 -13.16 19.01 3.17
N ILE A 341 -14.46 18.90 2.85
CA ILE A 341 -15.16 19.96 2.13
C ILE A 341 -15.41 21.18 3.05
N LYS A 342 -15.96 20.95 4.24
CA LYS A 342 -16.28 22.01 5.20
C LYS A 342 -15.03 22.75 5.66
N ALA A 343 -13.92 22.05 5.84
CA ALA A 343 -12.64 22.64 6.23
C ALA A 343 -12.04 23.59 5.16
N GLN A 344 -12.38 23.37 3.89
CA GLN A 344 -11.92 24.18 2.77
C GLN A 344 -12.85 25.36 2.45
N LYS A 345 -14.08 25.40 3.03
CA LYS A 345 -15.04 26.47 2.78
C LYS A 345 -14.51 27.81 3.30
N LYS A 346 -14.47 28.77 2.40
CA LYS A 346 -14.17 30.17 2.74
C LYS A 346 -15.48 30.95 2.74
N TYR A 347 -15.90 31.39 3.92
CA TYR A 347 -17.06 32.24 4.06
C TYR A 347 -16.66 33.71 3.82
N LYS A 348 -17.40 34.37 2.95
CA LYS A 348 -17.30 35.80 2.75
C LYS A 348 -17.99 36.51 3.92
N THR A 349 -17.37 37.49 4.54
CA THR A 349 -18.06 38.38 5.49
C THR A 349 -19.13 39.17 4.73
N PRO A 350 -20.41 39.09 5.14
CA PRO A 350 -21.48 39.78 4.45
C PRO A 350 -21.31 41.32 4.58
N ASN A 351 -21.61 42.03 3.51
CA ASN A 351 -21.74 43.46 3.58
C ASN A 351 -22.98 43.85 4.35
N GLN A 352 -23.18 45.17 4.61
CA GLN A 352 -24.27 45.61 5.47
C GLN A 352 -25.68 45.29 4.91
N LEU A 353 -25.85 45.29 3.59
CA LEU A 353 -27.12 44.93 2.93
C LEU A 353 -27.36 43.41 2.98
N GLU A 354 -26.33 42.62 2.71
CA GLU A 354 -26.37 41.14 2.83
C GLU A 354 -26.67 40.74 4.27
N LYS A 355 -26.10 41.41 5.28
CA LYS A 355 -26.36 41.14 6.69
C LYS A 355 -27.81 41.39 7.08
N LEU A 356 -28.38 42.53 6.64
CA LEU A 356 -29.80 42.85 6.87
C LEU A 356 -30.73 41.85 6.23
N ALA A 357 -30.41 41.41 5.00
CA ALA A 357 -31.17 40.36 4.29
C ALA A 357 -31.12 39.01 5.01
N LEU A 358 -29.94 38.60 5.50
CA LEU A 358 -29.77 37.36 6.27
C LEU A 358 -30.51 37.42 7.63
N GLU A 359 -30.45 38.57 8.32
CA GLU A 359 -31.19 38.78 9.57
C GLU A 359 -32.73 38.75 9.37
N ALA A 360 -33.22 39.29 8.26
CA ALA A 360 -34.62 39.22 7.88
C ALA A 360 -35.03 37.76 7.54
N LEU A 361 -34.20 37.03 6.80
CA LEU A 361 -34.43 35.63 6.50
C LEU A 361 -34.50 34.78 7.79
N VAL A 362 -33.56 34.94 8.71
CA VAL A 362 -33.55 34.21 9.98
C VAL A 362 -34.86 34.46 10.74
N LYS A 363 -35.28 35.74 10.87
CA LYS A 363 -36.57 36.10 11.53
C LYS A 363 -37.78 35.49 10.84
N THR A 364 -37.74 35.32 9.54
CA THR A 364 -38.83 34.66 8.77
C THR A 364 -38.82 33.15 9.01
N LEU A 365 -37.63 32.52 8.96
CA LEU A 365 -37.52 31.07 9.24
C LEU A 365 -37.88 30.70 10.68
N GLU A 366 -37.62 31.57 11.67
CA GLU A 366 -38.04 31.35 13.08
C GLU A 366 -39.56 31.32 13.26
N LYS A 367 -40.33 31.83 12.30
CA LYS A 367 -41.79 31.77 12.29
C LYS A 367 -42.35 30.55 11.58
N CYS A 368 -41.49 29.81 10.86
CA CYS A 368 -41.91 28.59 10.16
C CYS A 368 -42.18 27.47 11.16
N THR A 369 -43.26 26.74 10.98
CA THR A 369 -43.63 25.56 11.75
C THR A 369 -43.51 24.31 10.89
N ASP A 370 -43.42 23.14 11.52
CA ASP A 370 -43.36 21.84 10.85
C ASP A 370 -44.57 21.53 9.95
N GLU A 371 -45.65 22.31 10.11
CA GLU A 371 -46.91 22.18 9.35
C GLU A 371 -46.94 23.00 8.05
N MET A 372 -45.97 23.90 7.84
CA MET A 372 -45.92 24.76 6.63
C MET A 372 -45.40 23.97 5.44
N SER A 373 -46.04 24.14 4.28
CA SER A 373 -45.58 23.56 3.03
C SER A 373 -44.30 24.26 2.53
N PRO A 374 -43.49 23.60 1.67
CA PRO A 374 -42.34 24.25 1.07
C PRO A 374 -42.67 25.52 0.28
N GLU A 375 -43.86 25.57 -0.32
CA GLU A 375 -44.38 26.74 -1.04
C GLU A 375 -44.64 27.90 -0.08
N ASP A 376 -45.20 27.63 1.11
CA ASP A 376 -45.45 28.65 2.15
C ASP A 376 -44.17 29.26 2.72
N ILE A 377 -43.08 28.48 2.71
CA ILE A 377 -41.78 28.93 3.21
C ILE A 377 -41.04 29.77 2.17
N GLN A 378 -41.30 29.55 0.88
CA GLN A 378 -40.69 30.28 -0.25
C GLN A 378 -41.35 31.61 -0.56
N THR A 379 -42.56 31.87 -0.13
CA THR A 379 -43.27 33.13 -0.27
C THR A 379 -43.02 34.05 0.92
#